data_1335b9f33da883026fdeb225ceac739d
#
_entry.id   1335b9f33da883026fdeb225ceac739d
#
_cell.length_a   1.000
_cell.length_b   1.000
_cell.length_c   1.000
_cell.angle_alpha   90.00
_cell.angle_beta   90.00
_cell.angle_gamma   90.00
#
_symmetry.space_group_name_H-M   'P 1'
#
loop_
_entity.id
_entity.type
_entity.pdbx_description
1 polymer ?
#
loop_
_entity_poly.entity_id
_entity_poly.type
_entity_poly.pdbx_seq_one_letter_code
_entity_poly.pdbx_strand_id
1 'polypeptide(L)'
;MKKHFMVVLTGAFIGIAAVVLVKFGNPGNMGFCIACFLRDIAGTLKLHNAAVVQYMRPEVIGLIVGAFAIALIKKEFKPRGGSAPFTRFVLGFFVMIGALMFLGCPLCMFLRLGAGDLNAVFGLVGFIIGIAIGVVFLNKNFSLSRAYPQSGQEGMLAPIVMIVFFILLVAFPAVLVFSEKGPGSMHAPIALALGIGLVGGALAQRSRLCTAGGIRDAIMLKDFHLLTGSIAILVAVLIGTLVTGQFKLGLAGQAVAHTDGLWNALGMVLVGWASVLLGGCPLRQLILTGEGNTDSAVTVTGLIAGAAFAHNFGLASSGKGPTSAGMIAVVIGLVVTACVSIYYAAKNK
;
A
#
# COMPACT_ATOMS: atom_id res chain seq x y z
N MET A 1 -10.42 -22.56 12.68
CA MET A 1 -10.76 -22.83 11.26
C MET A 1 -11.39 -21.62 10.54
N LYS A 2 -12.52 -21.04 10.99
CA LYS A 2 -13.20 -19.93 10.27
C LYS A 2 -12.33 -18.68 10.01
N LYS A 3 -11.45 -18.28 10.94
CA LYS A 3 -10.57 -17.09 10.77
C LYS A 3 -9.51 -17.32 9.70
N HIS A 4 -8.84 -18.48 9.67
CA HIS A 4 -7.85 -18.82 8.63
C HIS A 4 -8.49 -18.84 7.24
N PHE A 5 -9.67 -19.41 7.09
CA PHE A 5 -10.39 -19.44 5.84
C PHE A 5 -10.66 -18.04 5.28
N MET A 6 -11.09 -17.10 6.14
CA MET A 6 -11.36 -15.72 5.69
C MET A 6 -10.11 -15.00 5.18
N VAL A 7 -8.95 -15.21 5.80
CA VAL A 7 -7.70 -14.57 5.34
C VAL A 7 -7.24 -15.16 4.01
N VAL A 8 -7.31 -16.48 3.86
CA VAL A 8 -6.97 -17.17 2.59
C VAL A 8 -7.94 -16.75 1.48
N LEU A 9 -9.24 -16.73 1.76
CA LEU A 9 -10.26 -16.27 0.80
C LEU A 9 -10.01 -14.84 0.33
N THR A 10 -9.70 -13.94 1.27
CA THR A 10 -9.38 -12.54 0.96
C THR A 10 -8.13 -12.44 0.10
N GLY A 11 -7.07 -13.19 0.45
CA GLY A 11 -5.85 -13.23 -0.34
C GLY A 11 -6.08 -13.74 -1.75
N ALA A 12 -6.79 -14.86 -1.90
CA ALA A 12 -7.15 -15.42 -3.20
C ALA A 12 -7.99 -14.44 -4.03
N PHE A 13 -8.99 -13.79 -3.43
CA PHE A 13 -9.80 -12.76 -4.09
C PHE A 13 -8.92 -11.61 -4.61
N ILE A 14 -8.04 -11.05 -3.77
CA ILE A 14 -7.15 -9.94 -4.18
C ILE A 14 -6.21 -10.37 -5.29
N GLY A 15 -5.66 -11.58 -5.24
CA GLY A 15 -4.79 -12.11 -6.29
C GLY A 15 -5.52 -12.26 -7.62
N ILE A 16 -6.72 -12.87 -7.62
CA ILE A 16 -7.56 -13.00 -8.82
C ILE A 16 -7.97 -11.62 -9.34
N ALA A 17 -8.41 -10.74 -8.46
CA ALA A 17 -8.81 -9.38 -8.79
C ALA A 17 -7.68 -8.60 -9.48
N ALA A 18 -6.43 -8.73 -9.01
CA ALA A 18 -5.28 -8.10 -9.63
C ALA A 18 -5.06 -8.58 -11.07
N VAL A 19 -5.16 -9.90 -11.32
CA VAL A 19 -5.04 -10.48 -12.68
C VAL A 19 -6.16 -10.01 -13.59
N VAL A 20 -7.40 -9.98 -13.07
CA VAL A 20 -8.57 -9.47 -13.81
C VAL A 20 -8.39 -8.00 -14.17
N LEU A 21 -7.99 -7.16 -13.21
CA LEU A 21 -7.75 -5.74 -13.47
C LEU A 21 -6.68 -5.50 -14.54
N VAL A 22 -5.58 -6.29 -14.53
CA VAL A 22 -4.57 -6.23 -15.59
C VAL A 22 -5.14 -6.65 -16.94
N LYS A 23 -5.95 -7.71 -16.99
CA LYS A 23 -6.59 -8.18 -18.23
C LYS A 23 -7.54 -7.13 -18.81
N PHE A 24 -8.17 -6.32 -17.96
CA PHE A 24 -9.12 -5.28 -18.35
C PHE A 24 -8.52 -3.88 -18.46
N GLY A 25 -7.18 -3.74 -18.40
CA GLY A 25 -6.50 -2.51 -18.78
C GLY A 25 -5.57 -1.89 -17.73
N ASN A 26 -5.53 -2.37 -16.49
CA ASN A 26 -4.51 -1.90 -15.54
C ASN A 26 -3.11 -2.31 -16.01
N PRO A 27 -2.05 -1.52 -15.68
CA PRO A 27 -0.69 -1.88 -16.05
C PRO A 27 -0.27 -3.25 -15.48
N GLY A 28 0.49 -4.02 -16.26
CA GLY A 28 1.14 -5.24 -15.75
C GLY A 28 1.96 -4.94 -14.49
N ASN A 29 2.04 -5.89 -13.57
CA ASN A 29 2.70 -5.74 -12.27
C ASN A 29 2.09 -4.67 -11.33
N MET A 30 1.07 -3.93 -11.76
CA MET A 30 0.43 -2.87 -10.99
C MET A 30 -1.06 -3.13 -10.73
N GLY A 31 -1.58 -4.33 -11.08
CA GLY A 31 -3.00 -4.67 -11.09
C GLY A 31 -3.79 -4.24 -9.85
N PHE A 32 -3.21 -4.36 -8.64
CA PHE A 32 -3.81 -3.89 -7.38
C PHE A 32 -2.74 -3.28 -6.45
N CYS A 33 -2.00 -2.29 -6.94
CA CYS A 33 -0.88 -1.67 -6.21
C CYS A 33 -1.30 -0.42 -5.45
N ILE A 34 -1.36 -0.48 -4.12
CA ILE A 34 -1.82 0.63 -3.28
C ILE A 34 -0.92 1.87 -3.43
N ALA A 35 0.41 1.72 -3.36
CA ALA A 35 1.32 2.86 -3.48
C ALA A 35 1.22 3.54 -4.85
N CYS A 36 1.19 2.74 -5.94
CA CYS A 36 1.04 3.27 -7.28
C CYS A 36 -0.31 3.97 -7.48
N PHE A 37 -1.37 3.43 -6.90
CA PHE A 37 -2.70 4.02 -7.01
C PHE A 37 -2.82 5.33 -6.21
N LEU A 38 -2.25 5.42 -5.00
CA LEU A 38 -2.19 6.67 -4.24
C LEU A 38 -1.33 7.73 -4.95
N ARG A 39 -0.24 7.31 -5.61
CA ARG A 39 0.57 8.18 -6.47
C ARG A 39 -0.25 8.74 -7.62
N ASP A 40 -1.00 7.90 -8.32
CA ASP A 40 -1.83 8.31 -9.46
C ASP A 40 -2.95 9.28 -9.00
N ILE A 41 -3.54 9.04 -7.82
CA ILE A 41 -4.50 9.95 -7.19
C ILE A 41 -3.84 11.30 -6.87
N ALA A 42 -2.63 11.33 -6.31
CA ALA A 42 -1.90 12.56 -6.07
C ALA A 42 -1.69 13.35 -7.38
N GLY A 43 -1.37 12.65 -8.48
CA GLY A 43 -1.17 13.27 -9.79
C GLY A 43 -2.44 13.84 -10.39
N THR A 44 -3.56 13.12 -10.36
CA THR A 44 -4.83 13.61 -10.91
C THR A 44 -5.38 14.81 -10.13
N LEU A 45 -5.03 14.93 -8.83
CA LEU A 45 -5.32 16.09 -7.99
C LEU A 45 -4.33 17.25 -8.15
N LYS A 46 -3.42 17.18 -9.13
CA LYS A 46 -2.39 18.20 -9.40
C LYS A 46 -1.39 18.42 -8.25
N LEU A 47 -1.23 17.46 -7.35
CA LEU A 47 -0.22 17.53 -6.31
C LEU A 47 1.20 17.26 -6.85
N HIS A 48 1.29 16.65 -8.04
CA HIS A 48 2.50 16.56 -8.85
C HIS A 48 2.18 16.60 -10.35
N ASN A 49 3.20 16.96 -11.18
CA ASN A 49 3.06 17.15 -12.62
C ASN A 49 3.66 16.01 -13.47
N ALA A 50 3.88 14.82 -12.90
CA ALA A 50 4.39 13.68 -13.66
C ALA A 50 3.29 13.12 -14.59
N ALA A 51 3.31 13.56 -15.85
CA ALA A 51 2.27 13.34 -16.85
C ALA A 51 1.93 11.88 -17.18
N VAL A 52 2.76 10.92 -16.74
CA VAL A 52 2.57 9.49 -17.03
C VAL A 52 1.89 8.70 -15.89
N VAL A 53 1.59 9.35 -14.75
CA VAL A 53 1.06 8.70 -13.54
C VAL A 53 -0.03 9.55 -12.86
N GLN A 54 -1.04 9.92 -13.65
CA GLN A 54 -2.16 10.76 -13.23
C GLN A 54 -3.48 10.08 -13.59
N TYR A 55 -4.15 9.51 -12.61
CA TYR A 55 -5.47 8.89 -12.75
C TYR A 55 -6.17 8.76 -11.41
N MET A 56 -7.47 9.04 -11.34
CA MET A 56 -8.27 8.79 -10.14
C MET A 56 -8.62 7.31 -10.06
N ARG A 57 -7.94 6.57 -9.19
CA ARG A 57 -8.05 5.11 -9.05
C ARG A 57 -9.29 4.67 -8.28
N PRO A 58 -10.36 4.16 -8.94
CA PRO A 58 -11.58 3.73 -8.26
C PRO A 58 -11.35 2.58 -7.29
N GLU A 59 -10.29 1.79 -7.49
CA GLU A 59 -9.93 0.67 -6.61
C GLU A 59 -9.65 1.14 -5.18
N VAL A 60 -8.92 2.27 -5.01
CA VAL A 60 -8.62 2.83 -3.68
C VAL A 60 -9.87 3.40 -3.03
N ILE A 61 -10.70 4.09 -3.82
CA ILE A 61 -11.99 4.61 -3.35
C ILE A 61 -12.85 3.44 -2.85
N GLY A 62 -12.96 2.38 -3.66
CA GLY A 62 -13.72 1.18 -3.30
C GLY A 62 -13.17 0.49 -2.04
N LEU A 63 -11.85 0.39 -1.88
CA LEU A 63 -11.23 -0.23 -0.70
C LEU A 63 -11.66 0.47 0.60
N ILE A 64 -11.56 1.81 0.65
CA ILE A 64 -11.91 2.58 1.85
C ILE A 64 -13.42 2.56 2.08
N VAL A 65 -14.23 2.78 1.04
CA VAL A 65 -15.70 2.79 1.14
C VAL A 65 -16.24 1.40 1.48
N GLY A 66 -15.69 0.34 0.89
CA GLY A 66 -16.07 -1.05 1.19
C GLY A 66 -15.74 -1.45 2.63
N ALA A 67 -14.55 -1.06 3.12
CA ALA A 67 -14.18 -1.27 4.51
C ALA A 67 -15.09 -0.48 5.45
N PHE A 68 -15.43 0.77 5.12
CA PHE A 68 -16.34 1.62 5.88
C PHE A 68 -17.75 1.01 5.95
N ALA A 69 -18.31 0.61 4.81
CA ALA A 69 -19.65 0.03 4.74
C ALA A 69 -19.77 -1.23 5.62
N ILE A 70 -18.81 -2.16 5.50
CA ILE A 70 -18.86 -3.39 6.30
C ILE A 70 -18.58 -3.11 7.79
N ALA A 71 -17.74 -2.13 8.13
CA ALA A 71 -17.50 -1.71 9.51
C ALA A 71 -18.78 -1.15 10.15
N LEU A 72 -19.58 -0.36 9.42
CA LEU A 72 -20.88 0.12 9.88
C LEU A 72 -21.88 -1.04 10.08
N ILE A 73 -22.03 -1.91 9.09
CA ILE A 73 -22.96 -3.06 9.14
C ILE A 73 -22.62 -3.99 10.32
N LYS A 74 -21.33 -4.20 10.60
CA LYS A 74 -20.89 -5.07 11.69
C LYS A 74 -20.70 -4.37 13.02
N LYS A 75 -21.04 -3.06 13.11
CA LYS A 75 -20.86 -2.24 14.32
C LYS A 75 -19.40 -2.22 14.81
N GLU A 76 -18.46 -2.31 13.87
CA GLU A 76 -17.01 -2.26 14.10
C GLU A 76 -16.40 -0.88 13.75
N PHE A 77 -17.22 0.07 13.29
CA PHE A 77 -16.81 1.46 13.06
C PHE A 77 -16.51 2.13 14.42
N LYS A 78 -15.24 2.40 14.68
CA LYS A 78 -14.77 2.94 15.96
C LYS A 78 -13.80 4.10 15.72
N PRO A 79 -14.32 5.34 15.63
CA PRO A 79 -13.49 6.52 15.47
C PRO A 79 -12.48 6.65 16.61
N ARG A 80 -11.20 6.71 16.26
CA ARG A 80 -10.09 6.81 17.21
C ARG A 80 -8.86 7.39 16.53
N GLY A 81 -8.03 8.09 17.29
CA GLY A 81 -6.79 8.68 16.80
C GLY A 81 -6.05 9.48 17.85
N GLY A 82 -5.14 10.34 17.43
CA GLY A 82 -4.33 11.18 18.32
C GLY A 82 -3.04 10.51 18.82
N SER A 83 -2.71 9.33 18.28
CA SER A 83 -1.49 8.60 18.60
C SER A 83 -0.34 9.07 17.70
N ALA A 84 0.40 10.09 18.13
CA ALA A 84 1.56 10.67 17.45
C ALA A 84 1.31 11.01 15.95
N PRO A 85 0.33 11.87 15.61
CA PRO A 85 -0.07 12.10 14.22
C PRO A 85 1.05 12.60 13.32
N PHE A 86 1.91 13.50 13.80
CA PHE A 86 3.06 13.98 13.01
C PHE A 86 4.03 12.85 12.66
N THR A 87 4.36 11.99 13.62
CA THR A 87 5.24 10.83 13.38
C THR A 87 4.62 9.86 12.39
N ARG A 88 3.31 9.63 12.48
CA ARG A 88 2.59 8.78 11.52
C ARG A 88 2.60 9.35 10.10
N PHE A 89 2.43 10.65 9.97
CA PHE A 89 2.57 11.35 8.69
C PHE A 89 3.97 11.15 8.11
N VAL A 90 5.03 11.41 8.91
CA VAL A 90 6.43 11.27 8.47
C VAL A 90 6.76 9.83 8.08
N LEU A 91 6.35 8.85 8.90
CA LEU A 91 6.56 7.44 8.55
C LEU A 91 5.79 7.04 7.29
N GLY A 92 4.55 7.50 7.11
CA GLY A 92 3.76 7.31 5.89
C GLY A 92 4.45 7.91 4.67
N PHE A 93 4.98 9.13 4.79
CA PHE A 93 5.77 9.79 3.75
C PHE A 93 6.96 8.93 3.32
N PHE A 94 7.76 8.43 4.25
CA PHE A 94 8.93 7.60 3.93
C PHE A 94 8.55 6.18 3.45
N VAL A 95 7.44 5.62 3.89
CA VAL A 95 6.89 4.39 3.29
C VAL A 95 6.64 4.59 1.79
N MET A 96 6.08 5.74 1.39
CA MET A 96 5.86 6.02 -0.02
C MET A 96 7.17 6.23 -0.78
N ILE A 97 8.17 6.92 -0.21
CA ILE A 97 9.51 7.07 -0.82
C ILE A 97 10.11 5.68 -1.11
N GLY A 98 10.13 4.79 -0.12
CA GLY A 98 10.64 3.42 -0.29
C GLY A 98 9.82 2.60 -1.30
N ALA A 99 8.49 2.75 -1.30
CA ALA A 99 7.61 2.07 -2.24
C ALA A 99 7.81 2.56 -3.68
N LEU A 100 8.08 3.84 -3.90
CA LEU A 100 8.36 4.40 -5.22
C LEU A 100 9.81 4.15 -5.68
N MET A 101 10.72 3.84 -4.77
CA MET A 101 12.04 3.28 -5.10
C MET A 101 11.88 1.90 -5.73
N PHE A 102 11.09 1.02 -5.11
CA PHE A 102 10.79 -0.35 -5.58
C PHE A 102 9.78 -0.38 -6.73
N LEU A 103 9.05 0.71 -6.98
CA LEU A 103 7.89 0.82 -7.89
C LEU A 103 6.72 -0.09 -7.48
N GLY A 104 6.46 -0.21 -6.19
CA GLY A 104 5.34 -0.99 -5.67
C GLY A 104 5.28 -1.06 -4.15
N CYS A 105 4.09 -1.32 -3.60
CA CYS A 105 3.91 -1.58 -2.17
C CYS A 105 4.12 -3.07 -1.85
N PRO A 106 4.12 -3.47 -0.56
CA PRO A 106 4.27 -4.88 -0.19
C PRO A 106 3.21 -5.80 -0.80
N LEU A 107 1.98 -5.34 -0.99
CA LEU A 107 0.97 -6.11 -1.72
C LEU A 107 1.40 -6.34 -3.16
N CYS A 108 1.81 -5.27 -3.86
CA CYS A 108 2.28 -5.32 -5.23
C CYS A 108 3.51 -6.24 -5.38
N MET A 109 4.39 -6.29 -4.39
CA MET A 109 5.53 -7.21 -4.36
C MET A 109 5.09 -8.68 -4.49
N PHE A 110 4.06 -9.11 -3.74
CA PHE A 110 3.50 -10.46 -3.88
C PHE A 110 2.82 -10.69 -5.22
N LEU A 111 2.16 -9.66 -5.79
CA LEU A 111 1.58 -9.74 -7.13
C LEU A 111 2.67 -9.91 -8.19
N ARG A 112 3.75 -9.14 -8.11
CA ARG A 112 4.90 -9.21 -9.02
C ARG A 112 5.61 -10.57 -8.95
N LEU A 113 5.80 -11.11 -7.74
CA LEU A 113 6.36 -12.47 -7.55
C LEU A 113 5.49 -13.52 -8.23
N GLY A 114 4.18 -13.49 -8.04
CA GLY A 114 3.25 -14.42 -8.69
C GLY A 114 3.18 -14.28 -10.21
N ALA A 115 3.48 -13.09 -10.74
CA ALA A 115 3.55 -12.83 -12.17
C ALA A 115 4.90 -13.19 -12.82
N GLY A 116 5.91 -13.62 -12.03
CA GLY A 116 7.22 -14.05 -12.51
C GLY A 116 8.29 -12.95 -12.52
N ASP A 117 8.04 -11.79 -11.91
CA ASP A 117 9.03 -10.72 -11.80
C ASP A 117 10.03 -11.04 -10.68
N LEU A 118 11.24 -11.47 -11.07
CA LEU A 118 12.30 -11.81 -10.13
C LEU A 118 12.91 -10.60 -9.40
N ASN A 119 12.68 -9.36 -9.89
CA ASN A 119 13.10 -8.16 -9.15
C ASN A 119 12.37 -8.04 -7.81
N ALA A 120 11.16 -8.60 -7.72
CA ALA A 120 10.39 -8.61 -6.47
C ALA A 120 10.98 -9.54 -5.40
N VAL A 121 11.88 -10.46 -5.74
CA VAL A 121 12.64 -11.27 -4.76
C VAL A 121 13.55 -10.39 -3.92
N PHE A 122 14.28 -9.46 -4.56
CA PHE A 122 15.11 -8.50 -3.84
C PHE A 122 14.25 -7.61 -2.92
N GLY A 123 13.09 -7.19 -3.42
CA GLY A 123 12.10 -6.47 -2.60
C GLY A 123 11.62 -7.28 -1.39
N LEU A 124 11.31 -8.57 -1.58
CA LEU A 124 10.88 -9.46 -0.49
C LEU A 124 11.95 -9.61 0.58
N VAL A 125 13.21 -9.84 0.18
CA VAL A 125 14.34 -9.93 1.11
C VAL A 125 14.49 -8.63 1.90
N GLY A 126 14.48 -7.48 1.22
CA GLY A 126 14.53 -6.18 1.89
C GLY A 126 13.35 -5.96 2.84
N PHE A 127 12.14 -6.33 2.43
CA PHE A 127 10.94 -6.20 3.25
C PHE A 127 11.00 -7.03 4.54
N ILE A 128 11.47 -8.27 4.44
CA ILE A 128 11.67 -9.15 5.62
C ILE A 128 12.71 -8.55 6.56
N ILE A 129 13.85 -8.07 6.04
CA ILE A 129 14.90 -7.41 6.84
C ILE A 129 14.32 -6.18 7.56
N GLY A 130 13.60 -5.32 6.85
CA GLY A 130 12.98 -4.13 7.43
C GLY A 130 11.97 -4.46 8.53
N ILE A 131 11.14 -5.49 8.34
CA ILE A 131 10.22 -5.98 9.36
C ILE A 131 10.98 -6.52 10.56
N ALA A 132 12.04 -7.30 10.35
CA ALA A 132 12.86 -7.84 11.45
C ALA A 132 13.48 -6.71 12.29
N ILE A 133 14.01 -5.66 11.66
CA ILE A 133 14.49 -4.45 12.36
C ILE A 133 13.35 -3.82 13.16
N GLY A 134 12.17 -3.64 12.57
CA GLY A 134 10.99 -3.11 13.25
C GLY A 134 10.59 -3.94 14.47
N VAL A 135 10.62 -5.28 14.38
CA VAL A 135 10.34 -6.20 15.49
C VAL A 135 11.34 -6.02 16.64
N VAL A 136 12.63 -5.81 16.35
CA VAL A 136 13.63 -5.52 17.40
C VAL A 136 13.20 -4.28 18.21
N PHE A 137 12.71 -3.22 17.56
CA PHE A 137 12.26 -2.02 18.26
C PHE A 137 10.92 -2.23 19.00
N LEU A 138 9.99 -3.03 18.46
CA LEU A 138 8.78 -3.42 19.21
C LEU A 138 9.14 -4.16 20.50
N ASN A 139 10.10 -5.07 20.46
CA ASN A 139 10.60 -5.79 21.63
C ASN A 139 11.34 -4.88 22.64
N LYS A 140 11.78 -3.70 22.17
CA LYS A 140 12.36 -2.64 23.01
C LYS A 140 11.34 -1.58 23.45
N ASN A 141 10.06 -1.96 23.59
CA ASN A 141 8.95 -1.12 24.03
C ASN A 141 8.63 0.07 23.09
N PHE A 142 8.95 -0.02 21.80
CA PHE A 142 8.49 0.99 20.85
C PHE A 142 6.96 1.07 20.82
N SER A 143 6.40 2.26 21.01
CA SER A 143 4.98 2.54 20.88
C SER A 143 4.75 4.00 20.49
N LEU A 144 3.85 4.25 19.55
CA LEU A 144 3.42 5.59 19.16
C LEU A 144 2.38 6.20 20.12
N SER A 145 2.27 5.67 21.34
CA SER A 145 1.28 6.05 22.35
C SER A 145 -0.13 5.52 22.05
N ARG A 146 -1.08 5.83 22.92
CA ARG A 146 -2.46 5.34 22.79
C ARG A 146 -3.29 6.25 21.89
N ALA A 147 -4.17 5.65 21.10
CA ALA A 147 -5.22 6.37 20.40
C ALA A 147 -6.41 6.61 21.35
N TYR A 148 -7.06 7.74 21.18
CA TYR A 148 -8.24 8.16 21.98
C TYR A 148 -9.51 8.04 21.12
N PRO A 149 -10.69 7.78 21.71
CA PRO A 149 -11.96 7.89 21.01
C PRO A 149 -12.14 9.30 20.43
N GLN A 150 -12.66 9.36 19.22
CA GLN A 150 -12.94 10.60 18.50
C GLN A 150 -14.41 10.66 18.10
N SER A 151 -14.86 11.83 17.62
CA SER A 151 -16.23 12.01 17.14
C SER A 151 -16.50 11.14 15.90
N GLY A 152 -17.74 10.75 15.70
CA GLY A 152 -18.16 10.02 14.49
C GLY A 152 -17.84 10.78 13.20
N GLN A 153 -17.94 12.12 13.25
CA GLN A 153 -17.66 12.99 12.10
C GLN A 153 -16.19 12.91 11.66
N GLU A 154 -15.24 12.93 12.61
CA GLU A 154 -13.81 12.80 12.30
C GLU A 154 -13.49 11.45 11.65
N GLY A 155 -14.09 10.36 12.16
CA GLY A 155 -13.89 9.04 11.56
C GLY A 155 -14.50 8.88 10.17
N MET A 156 -15.59 9.60 9.87
CA MET A 156 -16.27 9.56 8.56
C MET A 156 -15.62 10.47 7.51
N LEU A 157 -14.78 11.41 7.90
CA LEU A 157 -14.20 12.40 6.98
C LEU A 157 -13.49 11.75 5.79
N ALA A 158 -12.61 10.79 6.03
CA ALA A 158 -11.85 10.15 4.96
C ALA A 158 -12.72 9.30 4.02
N PRO A 159 -13.65 8.45 4.46
CA PRO A 159 -14.65 7.82 3.58
C PRO A 159 -15.47 8.83 2.75
N ILE A 160 -15.89 9.95 3.34
CA ILE A 160 -16.63 11.00 2.62
C ILE A 160 -15.74 11.62 1.52
N VAL A 161 -14.48 11.94 1.81
CA VAL A 161 -13.53 12.45 0.81
C VAL A 161 -13.38 11.47 -0.35
N MET A 162 -13.34 10.17 -0.09
CA MET A 162 -13.29 9.16 -1.16
C MET A 162 -14.56 9.16 -2.02
N ILE A 163 -15.73 9.33 -1.42
CA ILE A 163 -16.98 9.46 -2.17
C ILE A 163 -16.96 10.73 -3.03
N VAL A 164 -16.47 11.85 -2.50
CA VAL A 164 -16.29 13.08 -3.28
C VAL A 164 -15.34 12.86 -4.45
N PHE A 165 -14.23 12.16 -4.27
CA PHE A 165 -13.31 11.82 -5.36
C PHE A 165 -13.98 10.97 -6.43
N PHE A 166 -14.87 10.05 -6.05
CA PHE A 166 -15.64 9.28 -7.02
C PHE A 166 -16.62 10.16 -7.79
N ILE A 167 -17.31 11.08 -7.12
CA ILE A 167 -18.21 12.05 -7.77
C ILE A 167 -17.41 12.94 -8.75
N LEU A 168 -16.24 13.42 -8.36
CA LEU A 168 -15.38 14.20 -9.26
C LEU A 168 -14.97 13.39 -10.48
N LEU A 169 -14.62 12.11 -10.32
CA LEU A 169 -14.24 11.25 -11.44
C LEU A 169 -15.38 11.07 -12.46
N VAL A 170 -16.61 10.89 -11.98
CA VAL A 170 -17.75 10.54 -12.85
C VAL A 170 -18.50 11.78 -13.37
N ALA A 171 -18.75 12.75 -12.49
CA ALA A 171 -19.57 13.92 -12.82
C ALA A 171 -18.76 15.14 -13.27
N PHE A 172 -17.52 15.28 -12.81
CA PHE A 172 -16.70 16.46 -13.07
C PHE A 172 -15.26 16.12 -13.53
N PRO A 173 -15.08 15.24 -14.55
CA PRO A 173 -13.75 14.79 -14.97
C PRO A 173 -12.85 15.95 -15.45
N ALA A 174 -13.42 17.04 -15.93
CA ALA A 174 -12.67 18.22 -16.40
C ALA A 174 -11.87 18.93 -15.27
N VAL A 175 -12.20 18.71 -14.01
CA VAL A 175 -11.46 19.26 -12.86
C VAL A 175 -10.17 18.46 -12.59
N LEU A 176 -10.15 17.21 -13.03
CA LEU A 176 -9.06 16.27 -12.83
C LEU A 176 -8.08 16.28 -13.99
N VAL A 177 -6.85 15.85 -13.74
CA VAL A 177 -5.85 15.64 -14.80
C VAL A 177 -5.68 14.13 -15.03
N PHE A 178 -5.64 13.75 -16.30
CA PHE A 178 -5.47 12.36 -16.71
C PHE A 178 -4.23 12.22 -17.61
N SER A 179 -3.48 11.15 -17.41
CA SER A 179 -2.36 10.79 -18.27
C SER A 179 -2.84 10.36 -19.65
N GLU A 180 -2.19 10.84 -20.69
CA GLU A 180 -2.39 10.36 -22.08
C GLU A 180 -1.53 9.13 -22.39
N LYS A 181 -0.41 8.96 -21.68
CA LYS A 181 0.58 7.89 -21.89
C LYS A 181 1.06 7.32 -20.55
N GLY A 182 1.65 6.14 -20.60
CA GLY A 182 2.26 5.50 -19.45
C GLY A 182 1.24 4.83 -18.50
N PRO A 183 1.66 4.44 -17.28
CA PRO A 183 0.81 3.68 -16.36
C PRO A 183 -0.48 4.40 -15.94
N GLY A 184 -0.50 5.73 -15.94
CA GLY A 184 -1.69 6.51 -15.58
C GLY A 184 -2.80 6.45 -16.63
N SER A 185 -2.47 6.27 -17.92
CA SER A 185 -3.46 6.12 -18.99
C SER A 185 -4.02 4.70 -19.09
N MET A 186 -3.41 3.74 -18.39
CA MET A 186 -3.82 2.35 -18.37
C MET A 186 -4.71 2.09 -17.15
N HIS A 187 -5.96 1.75 -17.39
CA HIS A 187 -6.92 1.48 -16.30
C HIS A 187 -8.06 0.57 -16.75
N ALA A 188 -8.53 -0.25 -15.84
CA ALA A 188 -9.74 -1.05 -16.04
C ALA A 188 -11.00 -0.16 -16.05
N PRO A 189 -12.14 -0.64 -16.58
CA PRO A 189 -13.40 0.07 -16.51
C PRO A 189 -13.75 0.49 -15.09
N ILE A 190 -14.23 1.74 -14.91
CA ILE A 190 -14.50 2.36 -13.60
C ILE A 190 -15.39 1.48 -12.73
N ALA A 191 -16.46 0.94 -13.28
CA ALA A 191 -17.41 0.10 -12.53
C ALA A 191 -16.77 -1.20 -12.02
N LEU A 192 -15.92 -1.84 -12.84
CA LEU A 192 -15.19 -3.06 -12.46
C LEU A 192 -14.15 -2.74 -11.36
N ALA A 193 -13.35 -1.68 -11.55
CA ALA A 193 -12.33 -1.24 -10.61
C ALA A 193 -12.94 -0.87 -9.24
N LEU A 194 -14.04 -0.10 -9.24
CA LEU A 194 -14.78 0.26 -8.03
C LEU A 194 -15.38 -0.98 -7.35
N GLY A 195 -16.05 -1.86 -8.11
CA GLY A 195 -16.67 -3.08 -7.57
C GLY A 195 -15.65 -4.01 -6.91
N ILE A 196 -14.51 -4.23 -7.58
CA ILE A 196 -13.39 -5.00 -7.01
C ILE A 196 -12.85 -4.32 -5.75
N GLY A 197 -12.71 -2.99 -5.76
CA GLY A 197 -12.28 -2.23 -4.59
C GLY A 197 -13.24 -2.39 -3.42
N LEU A 198 -14.56 -2.25 -3.64
CA LEU A 198 -15.60 -2.38 -2.61
C LEU A 198 -15.57 -3.76 -1.95
N VAL A 199 -15.58 -4.82 -2.76
CA VAL A 199 -15.54 -6.20 -2.25
C VAL A 199 -14.20 -6.49 -1.56
N GLY A 200 -13.09 -6.07 -2.17
CA GLY A 200 -11.74 -6.21 -1.60
C GLY A 200 -11.61 -5.49 -0.25
N GLY A 201 -12.16 -4.27 -0.13
CA GLY A 201 -12.19 -3.51 1.10
C GLY A 201 -13.00 -4.19 2.20
N ALA A 202 -14.20 -4.68 1.87
CA ALA A 202 -15.05 -5.41 2.81
C ALA A 202 -14.38 -6.72 3.30
N LEU A 203 -13.79 -7.49 2.40
CA LEU A 203 -13.08 -8.73 2.75
C LEU A 203 -11.81 -8.44 3.57
N ALA A 204 -11.02 -7.43 3.19
CA ALA A 204 -9.79 -7.07 3.91
C ALA A 204 -10.09 -6.53 5.32
N GLN A 205 -11.22 -5.83 5.50
CA GLN A 205 -11.69 -5.42 6.83
C GLN A 205 -12.02 -6.65 7.70
N ARG A 206 -12.77 -7.62 7.15
CA ARG A 206 -13.19 -8.83 7.89
C ARG A 206 -12.04 -9.76 8.25
N SER A 207 -11.10 -9.94 7.32
CA SER A 207 -9.95 -10.81 7.49
C SER A 207 -8.78 -10.15 8.24
N ARG A 208 -8.77 -8.81 8.31
CA ARG A 208 -7.65 -8.00 8.80
C ARG A 208 -6.35 -8.25 8.04
N LEU A 209 -6.44 -8.63 6.78
CA LEU A 209 -5.30 -8.93 5.92
C LEU A 209 -4.27 -7.80 5.96
N CYS A 210 -3.02 -8.18 6.23
CA CYS A 210 -1.89 -7.27 6.28
C CYS A 210 -0.61 -8.01 5.92
N THR A 211 0.05 -7.64 4.83
CA THR A 211 1.29 -8.29 4.38
C THR A 211 2.45 -8.09 5.36
N ALA A 212 2.60 -6.86 5.91
CA ALA A 212 3.60 -6.59 6.94
C ALA A 212 3.28 -7.33 8.26
N GLY A 213 1.99 -7.33 8.66
CA GLY A 213 1.53 -8.06 9.84
C GLY A 213 1.81 -9.55 9.75
N GLY A 214 1.59 -10.17 8.58
CA GLY A 214 1.83 -11.60 8.38
C GLY A 214 3.27 -12.01 8.63
N ILE A 215 4.24 -11.25 8.12
CA ILE A 215 5.67 -11.53 8.33
C ILE A 215 6.09 -11.16 9.76
N ARG A 216 5.61 -10.01 10.29
CA ARG A 216 5.88 -9.58 11.66
C ARG A 216 5.43 -10.64 12.67
N ASP A 217 4.20 -11.12 12.55
CA ASP A 217 3.62 -12.08 13.50
C ASP A 217 4.30 -13.45 13.39
N ALA A 218 4.73 -13.85 12.19
CA ALA A 218 5.53 -15.05 11.98
C ALA A 218 6.90 -14.96 12.70
N ILE A 219 7.58 -13.80 12.65
CA ILE A 219 8.88 -13.58 13.30
C ILE A 219 8.71 -13.46 14.82
N MET A 220 7.76 -12.65 15.27
CA MET A 220 7.62 -12.26 16.69
C MET A 220 6.86 -13.27 17.52
N LEU A 221 5.79 -13.86 16.97
CA LEU A 221 4.84 -14.70 17.68
C LEU A 221 4.80 -16.13 17.16
N LYS A 222 5.51 -16.46 16.09
CA LYS A 222 5.41 -17.70 15.32
C LYS A 222 3.98 -18.00 14.86
N ASP A 223 3.17 -16.95 14.68
CA ASP A 223 1.81 -17.04 14.16
C ASP A 223 1.82 -16.75 12.64
N PHE A 224 1.47 -17.77 11.86
CA PHE A 224 1.45 -17.71 10.39
C PHE A 224 0.06 -17.37 9.84
N HIS A 225 -0.92 -17.06 10.69
CA HIS A 225 -2.30 -16.81 10.29
C HIS A 225 -2.43 -15.77 9.17
N LEU A 226 -1.90 -14.57 9.35
CA LEU A 226 -1.96 -13.52 8.33
C LEU A 226 -1.06 -13.79 7.13
N LEU A 227 0.05 -14.51 7.32
CA LEU A 227 0.96 -14.88 6.24
C LEU A 227 0.29 -15.79 5.22
N THR A 228 -0.63 -16.68 5.64
CA THR A 228 -1.40 -17.53 4.70
C THR A 228 -2.18 -16.71 3.67
N GLY A 229 -2.64 -15.51 4.04
CA GLY A 229 -3.29 -14.59 3.08
C GLY A 229 -2.32 -14.05 2.02
N SER A 230 -1.09 -13.71 2.43
CA SER A 230 -0.05 -13.26 1.47
C SER A 230 0.37 -14.39 0.52
N ILE A 231 0.48 -15.62 1.03
CA ILE A 231 0.74 -16.81 0.20
C ILE A 231 -0.43 -17.06 -0.75
N ALA A 232 -1.68 -16.91 -0.29
CA ALA A 232 -2.86 -17.07 -1.14
C ALA A 232 -2.90 -16.03 -2.28
N ILE A 233 -2.47 -14.77 -2.02
CA ILE A 233 -2.31 -13.76 -3.07
C ILE A 233 -1.33 -14.26 -4.13
N LEU A 234 -0.12 -14.67 -3.71
CA LEU A 234 0.94 -15.12 -4.62
C LEU A 234 0.48 -16.31 -5.48
N VAL A 235 -0.11 -17.34 -4.86
CA VAL A 235 -0.60 -18.52 -5.55
C VAL A 235 -1.73 -18.19 -6.53
N ALA A 236 -2.68 -17.35 -6.12
CA ALA A 236 -3.79 -16.93 -6.98
C ALA A 236 -3.31 -16.15 -8.20
N VAL A 237 -2.31 -15.26 -8.01
CA VAL A 237 -1.69 -14.52 -9.12
C VAL A 237 -0.91 -15.44 -10.03
N LEU A 238 -0.10 -16.36 -9.49
CA LEU A 238 0.66 -17.34 -10.28
C LEU A 238 -0.28 -18.16 -11.19
N ILE A 239 -1.32 -18.73 -10.61
CA ILE A 239 -2.30 -19.51 -11.38
C ILE A 239 -3.01 -18.61 -12.41
N GLY A 240 -3.48 -17.44 -11.98
CA GLY A 240 -4.20 -16.52 -12.83
C GLY A 240 -3.37 -16.00 -14.01
N THR A 241 -2.10 -15.65 -13.80
CA THR A 241 -1.21 -15.16 -14.86
C THR A 241 -0.80 -16.28 -15.83
N LEU A 242 -0.63 -17.52 -15.36
CA LEU A 242 -0.40 -18.69 -16.21
C LEU A 242 -1.62 -18.97 -17.10
N VAL A 243 -2.82 -18.96 -16.54
CA VAL A 243 -4.07 -19.21 -17.28
C VAL A 243 -4.36 -18.09 -18.29
N THR A 244 -4.06 -16.84 -17.96
CA THR A 244 -4.33 -15.67 -18.84
C THR A 244 -3.19 -15.36 -19.81
N GLY A 245 -2.07 -16.09 -19.76
CA GLY A 245 -0.89 -15.84 -20.60
C GLY A 245 -0.11 -14.56 -20.23
N GLN A 246 -0.32 -14.03 -19.03
CA GLN A 246 0.34 -12.81 -18.52
C GLN A 246 1.63 -13.13 -17.73
N PHE A 247 1.92 -14.40 -17.47
CA PHE A 247 3.10 -14.81 -16.72
C PHE A 247 4.37 -14.54 -17.53
N LYS A 248 5.31 -13.80 -16.93
CA LYS A 248 6.61 -13.49 -17.54
C LYS A 248 7.72 -13.66 -16.52
N LEU A 249 8.42 -14.80 -16.58
CA LEU A 249 9.55 -15.06 -15.71
C LEU A 249 10.79 -14.27 -16.18
N GLY A 250 11.41 -13.52 -15.28
CA GLY A 250 12.68 -12.86 -15.55
C GLY A 250 12.90 -11.57 -14.77
N LEU A 251 14.09 -11.01 -14.93
CA LEU A 251 14.50 -9.72 -14.34
C LEU A 251 14.21 -8.56 -15.32
N ALA A 252 14.56 -8.76 -16.60
CA ALA A 252 14.48 -7.71 -17.62
C ALA A 252 13.10 -7.64 -18.28
N GLY A 253 12.72 -6.42 -18.70
CA GLY A 253 11.49 -6.18 -19.45
C GLY A 253 10.21 -6.39 -18.68
N GLN A 254 10.26 -6.32 -17.35
CA GLN A 254 9.10 -6.36 -16.48
C GLN A 254 8.38 -5.00 -16.49
N ALA A 255 7.05 -5.02 -16.51
CA ALA A 255 6.26 -3.81 -16.45
C ALA A 255 6.38 -3.15 -15.07
N VAL A 256 6.47 -1.82 -15.03
CA VAL A 256 6.54 -1.03 -13.79
C VAL A 256 7.58 -1.60 -12.81
N ALA A 257 8.78 -1.90 -13.31
CA ALA A 257 9.88 -2.48 -12.54
C ALA A 257 11.23 -2.03 -13.12
N HIS A 258 12.26 -2.03 -12.30
CA HIS A 258 13.67 -1.88 -12.70
C HIS A 258 14.51 -3.02 -12.13
N THR A 259 15.69 -3.24 -12.70
CA THR A 259 16.56 -4.39 -12.40
C THR A 259 17.61 -4.13 -11.33
N ASP A 260 17.64 -2.95 -10.72
CA ASP A 260 18.57 -2.65 -9.64
C ASP A 260 18.12 -3.33 -8.33
N GLY A 261 18.69 -4.52 -8.06
CA GLY A 261 18.32 -5.34 -6.91
C GLY A 261 18.64 -4.68 -5.56
N LEU A 262 19.74 -3.94 -5.47
CA LEU A 262 20.13 -3.27 -4.21
C LEU A 262 19.11 -2.22 -3.79
N TRP A 263 18.71 -1.34 -4.72
CA TRP A 263 17.75 -0.28 -4.42
C TRP A 263 16.32 -0.79 -4.31
N ASN A 264 15.98 -1.87 -5.00
CA ASN A 264 14.75 -2.63 -4.73
C ASN A 264 14.70 -3.14 -3.29
N ALA A 265 15.80 -3.72 -2.80
CA ALA A 265 15.89 -4.22 -1.43
C ALA A 265 15.88 -3.07 -0.40
N LEU A 266 16.71 -2.04 -0.54
CA LEU A 266 16.80 -0.93 0.41
C LEU A 266 15.49 -0.12 0.50
N GLY A 267 14.81 0.12 -0.63
CA GLY A 267 13.49 0.73 -0.64
C GLY A 267 12.49 -0.09 0.18
N MET A 268 12.52 -1.41 0.02
CA MET A 268 11.61 -2.30 0.74
C MET A 268 12.03 -2.55 2.20
N VAL A 269 13.33 -2.40 2.57
CA VAL A 269 13.75 -2.31 3.99
C VAL A 269 13.05 -1.14 4.66
N LEU A 270 13.10 0.04 4.06
CA LEU A 270 12.43 1.24 4.58
C LEU A 270 10.92 1.02 4.73
N VAL A 271 10.28 0.47 3.69
CA VAL A 271 8.84 0.16 3.72
C VAL A 271 8.49 -0.84 4.83
N GLY A 272 9.26 -1.92 4.97
CA GLY A 272 9.04 -2.96 5.96
C GLY A 272 9.16 -2.43 7.39
N TRP A 273 10.26 -1.73 7.66
CA TRP A 273 10.53 -1.15 8.98
C TRP A 273 9.45 -0.14 9.37
N ALA A 274 9.22 0.89 8.55
CA ALA A 274 8.20 1.90 8.85
C ALA A 274 6.78 1.33 8.95
N SER A 275 6.43 0.31 8.13
CA SER A 275 5.13 -0.37 8.22
C SER A 275 4.91 -1.09 9.55
N VAL A 276 5.96 -1.67 10.13
CA VAL A 276 5.89 -2.29 11.48
C VAL A 276 5.64 -1.22 12.54
N LEU A 277 6.35 -0.09 12.49
CA LEU A 277 6.17 1.01 13.43
C LEU A 277 4.78 1.65 13.33
N LEU A 278 4.21 1.73 12.13
CA LEU A 278 2.85 2.21 11.85
C LEU A 278 1.74 1.21 12.24
N GLY A 279 2.12 -0.04 12.50
CA GLY A 279 1.17 -1.12 12.83
C GLY A 279 0.50 -1.77 11.62
N GLY A 280 0.94 -1.49 10.38
CA GLY A 280 0.42 -2.15 9.17
C GLY A 280 0.94 -1.58 7.85
N CYS A 281 0.89 -2.40 6.81
CA CYS A 281 1.27 -2.02 5.45
C CYS A 281 0.27 -1.00 4.84
N PRO A 282 0.59 -0.36 3.71
CA PRO A 282 -0.28 0.62 3.05
C PRO A 282 -1.73 0.13 2.83
N LEU A 283 -1.93 -1.13 2.43
CA LEU A 283 -3.27 -1.70 2.34
C LEU A 283 -4.01 -1.64 3.69
N ARG A 284 -3.37 -2.09 4.77
CA ARG A 284 -3.99 -2.09 6.10
C ARG A 284 -4.31 -0.68 6.59
N GLN A 285 -3.47 0.32 6.24
CA GLN A 285 -3.75 1.72 6.57
C GLN A 285 -5.02 2.23 5.88
N LEU A 286 -5.24 1.89 4.59
CA LEU A 286 -6.50 2.24 3.90
C LEU A 286 -7.73 1.61 4.56
N ILE A 287 -7.64 0.33 4.91
CA ILE A 287 -8.74 -0.40 5.55
C ILE A 287 -9.06 0.20 6.93
N LEU A 288 -8.04 0.47 7.75
CA LEU A 288 -8.21 1.12 9.06
C LEU A 288 -8.82 2.51 8.93
N THR A 289 -8.46 3.26 7.88
CA THR A 289 -9.07 4.55 7.57
C THR A 289 -10.58 4.41 7.36
N GLY A 290 -11.02 3.37 6.63
CA GLY A 290 -12.44 3.03 6.48
C GLY A 290 -13.11 2.59 7.79
N GLU A 291 -12.37 2.00 8.74
CA GLU A 291 -12.85 1.65 10.07
C GLU A 291 -13.01 2.88 11.01
N GLY A 292 -12.69 4.10 10.54
CA GLY A 292 -12.75 5.34 11.32
C GLY A 292 -11.46 5.68 12.08
N ASN A 293 -10.34 5.03 11.78
CA ASN A 293 -9.06 5.32 12.42
C ASN A 293 -8.41 6.54 11.77
N THR A 294 -8.42 7.69 12.45
CA THR A 294 -7.85 8.95 11.94
C THR A 294 -6.32 8.95 11.94
N ASP A 295 -5.67 8.18 12.81
CA ASP A 295 -4.21 7.97 12.76
C ASP A 295 -3.79 7.29 11.46
N SER A 296 -4.60 6.35 10.97
CA SER A 296 -4.38 5.71 9.67
C SER A 296 -4.69 6.67 8.50
N ALA A 297 -5.70 7.52 8.63
CA ALA A 297 -5.98 8.57 7.65
C ALA A 297 -4.79 9.55 7.53
N VAL A 298 -4.19 9.96 8.66
CA VAL A 298 -2.96 10.78 8.68
C VAL A 298 -1.80 10.03 8.01
N THR A 299 -1.65 8.73 8.25
CA THR A 299 -0.63 7.93 7.58
C THR A 299 -0.86 7.89 6.05
N VAL A 300 -2.11 7.72 5.61
CA VAL A 300 -2.48 7.75 4.17
C VAL A 300 -2.20 9.13 3.56
N THR A 301 -2.48 10.21 4.28
CA THR A 301 -2.11 11.57 3.85
C THR A 301 -0.59 11.70 3.71
N GLY A 302 0.18 11.12 4.63
CA GLY A 302 1.65 11.03 4.52
C GLY A 302 2.10 10.27 3.28
N LEU A 303 1.44 9.14 2.94
CA LEU A 303 1.71 8.39 1.70
C LEU A 303 1.46 9.27 0.46
N ILE A 304 0.34 9.99 0.40
CA ILE A 304 -0.01 10.89 -0.73
C ILE A 304 1.01 12.03 -0.84
N ALA A 305 1.37 12.66 0.28
CA ALA A 305 2.37 13.72 0.32
C ALA A 305 3.76 13.22 -0.14
N GLY A 306 4.15 12.00 0.30
CA GLY A 306 5.37 11.34 -0.15
C GLY A 306 5.38 11.07 -1.65
N ALA A 307 4.24 10.68 -2.24
CA ALA A 307 4.11 10.48 -3.68
C ALA A 307 4.26 11.82 -4.45
N ALA A 308 3.58 12.86 -3.99
CA ALA A 308 3.68 14.19 -4.57
C ALA A 308 5.12 14.71 -4.52
N PHE A 309 5.77 14.63 -3.37
CA PHE A 309 7.15 15.04 -3.18
C PHE A 309 8.11 14.23 -4.06
N ALA A 310 7.97 12.90 -4.09
CA ALA A 310 8.83 12.04 -4.89
C ALA A 310 8.80 12.39 -6.38
N HIS A 311 7.65 12.72 -6.94
CA HIS A 311 7.52 13.06 -8.35
C HIS A 311 7.94 14.51 -8.66
N ASN A 312 7.65 15.46 -7.77
CA ASN A 312 8.05 16.86 -7.99
C ASN A 312 9.56 17.07 -7.89
N PHE A 313 10.25 16.25 -7.07
CA PHE A 313 11.70 16.36 -6.87
C PHE A 313 12.51 15.23 -7.56
N GLY A 314 11.88 14.43 -8.42
CA GLY A 314 12.56 13.39 -9.19
C GLY A 314 13.13 12.25 -8.35
N LEU A 315 12.51 11.92 -7.21
CA LEU A 315 12.96 10.84 -6.31
C LEU A 315 12.43 9.46 -6.73
N ALA A 316 11.32 9.42 -7.46
CA ALA A 316 10.70 8.17 -7.88
C ALA A 316 11.57 7.46 -8.92
N SER A 317 11.72 6.15 -8.77
CA SER A 317 12.34 5.29 -9.79
C SER A 317 11.47 5.20 -11.05
N SER A 318 12.06 4.70 -12.11
CA SER A 318 11.37 4.38 -13.36
C SER A 318 11.82 3.00 -13.87
N GLY A 319 11.28 2.54 -15.00
CA GLY A 319 11.76 1.33 -15.65
C GLY A 319 13.24 1.38 -16.08
N LYS A 320 13.85 2.58 -16.09
CA LYS A 320 15.28 2.78 -16.37
C LYS A 320 16.17 2.61 -15.13
N GLY A 321 15.58 2.53 -13.94
CA GLY A 321 16.30 2.40 -12.67
C GLY A 321 15.97 3.53 -11.67
N PRO A 322 16.64 3.50 -10.51
CA PRO A 322 16.54 4.53 -9.48
C PRO A 322 17.25 5.82 -9.91
N THR A 323 16.81 6.95 -9.34
CA THR A 323 17.49 8.24 -9.49
C THR A 323 18.46 8.47 -8.32
N SER A 324 19.55 9.24 -8.54
CA SER A 324 20.49 9.58 -7.45
C SER A 324 19.79 10.30 -6.31
N ALA A 325 18.85 11.20 -6.59
CA ALA A 325 18.06 11.89 -5.58
C ALA A 325 17.16 10.92 -4.81
N GLY A 326 16.56 9.92 -5.49
CA GLY A 326 15.77 8.86 -4.85
C GLY A 326 16.59 7.98 -3.93
N MET A 327 17.84 7.62 -4.34
CA MET A 327 18.77 6.86 -3.51
C MET A 327 19.07 7.59 -2.20
N ILE A 328 19.40 8.88 -2.28
CA ILE A 328 19.63 9.75 -1.11
C ILE A 328 18.37 9.81 -0.23
N ALA A 329 17.21 9.98 -0.83
CA ALA A 329 15.93 10.06 -0.09
C ALA A 329 15.64 8.76 0.69
N VAL A 330 15.95 7.59 0.14
CA VAL A 330 15.81 6.30 0.85
C VAL A 330 16.78 6.23 2.03
N VAL A 331 18.04 6.65 1.87
CA VAL A 331 19.01 6.68 2.96
C VAL A 331 18.55 7.63 4.08
N ILE A 332 18.10 8.83 3.73
CA ILE A 332 17.51 9.78 4.70
C ILE A 332 16.30 9.13 5.40
N GLY A 333 15.43 8.46 4.66
CA GLY A 333 14.26 7.78 5.23
C GLY A 333 14.65 6.68 6.23
N LEU A 334 15.69 5.90 5.95
CA LEU A 334 16.21 4.89 6.87
C LEU A 334 16.76 5.56 8.15
N VAL A 335 17.52 6.65 8.02
CA VAL A 335 18.04 7.39 9.18
C VAL A 335 16.91 7.98 10.01
N VAL A 336 15.93 8.65 9.39
CA VAL A 336 14.77 9.22 10.10
C VAL A 336 13.97 8.12 10.80
N THR A 337 13.72 6.99 10.14
CA THR A 337 13.02 5.85 10.74
C THR A 337 13.78 5.28 11.93
N ALA A 338 15.12 5.23 11.86
CA ALA A 338 15.99 4.84 12.97
C ALA A 338 15.86 5.81 14.14
N CYS A 339 15.98 7.12 13.89
CA CYS A 339 15.84 8.16 14.93
C CYS A 339 14.47 8.08 15.61
N VAL A 340 13.38 7.94 14.85
CA VAL A 340 12.02 7.75 15.39
C VAL A 340 11.96 6.48 16.25
N SER A 341 12.52 5.38 15.78
CA SER A 341 12.53 4.10 16.51
C SER A 341 13.25 4.21 17.84
N ILE A 342 14.43 4.83 17.84
CA ILE A 342 15.26 5.03 19.05
C ILE A 342 14.55 5.97 20.04
N TYR A 343 14.04 7.10 19.54
CA TYR A 343 13.34 8.08 20.38
C TYR A 343 12.14 7.47 21.14
N TYR A 344 11.23 6.77 20.41
CA TYR A 344 10.06 6.18 21.04
C TYR A 344 10.37 4.97 21.90
N ALA A 345 11.39 4.17 21.55
CA ALA A 345 11.85 3.07 22.41
C ALA A 345 12.49 3.58 23.71
N ALA A 346 13.20 4.72 23.67
CA ALA A 346 13.77 5.34 24.86
C ALA A 346 12.71 6.02 25.74
N LYS A 347 11.74 6.70 25.12
CA LYS A 347 10.66 7.42 25.83
C LYS A 347 9.72 6.48 26.61
N ASN A 348 9.56 5.23 26.16
CA ASN A 348 8.62 4.27 26.74
C ASN A 348 9.31 3.25 27.67
N LYS A 349 10.60 3.44 28.00
CA LYS A 349 11.31 2.73 29.06
C LYS A 349 10.91 3.28 30.42
#